data_861aacadfb13ae618576b74173c0f919
#
_entry.id   861aacadfb13ae618576b74173c0f919
#
_cell.length_a   1.000
_cell.length_b   1.000
_cell.length_c   1.000
_cell.angle_alpha   90.00
_cell.angle_beta   90.00
_cell.angle_gamma   90.00
#
_symmetry.space_group_name_H-M   'P 1'
#
loop_
_entity.id
_entity.type
_entity.pdbx_description
1 polymer ?
#
loop_
_entity_poly.entity_id
_entity_poly.type
_entity_poly.pdbx_seq_one_letter_code
_entity_poly.pdbx_strand_id
1 'polypeptide(L)'
;MAESAKKRLVEANLLLVVSIAKRYRDDDDHILRLIQRGNEGLMRAVETLPAGSQDSFSAHAADHIERAIAEAIAALGSITD
;
A
#
# COMPACT_ATOMS: atom_id res chain seq x y z
N MET A 1 17.11 8.94 -3.12
CA MET A 1 16.76 8.77 -1.68
C MET A 1 17.56 7.63 -1.09
N ALA A 2 18.12 7.83 0.09
CA ALA A 2 18.90 6.80 0.77
C ALA A 2 18.01 5.65 1.21
N GLU A 3 18.56 4.44 1.31
CA GLU A 3 17.80 3.25 1.67
C GLU A 3 17.15 3.39 3.05
N SER A 4 17.85 3.98 4.03
CA SER A 4 17.26 4.18 5.35
C SER A 4 16.11 5.18 5.33
N ALA A 5 16.16 6.18 4.46
CA ALA A 5 15.07 7.14 4.32
C ALA A 5 13.83 6.47 3.71
N LYS A 6 14.02 5.59 2.72
CA LYS A 6 12.93 4.83 2.13
C LYS A 6 12.28 3.94 3.17
N LYS A 7 13.09 3.26 3.96
CA LYS A 7 12.58 2.39 5.02
C LYS A 7 11.74 3.16 6.02
N ARG A 8 12.18 4.36 6.40
CA ARG A 8 11.43 5.21 7.33
C ARG A 8 10.08 5.64 6.75
N LEU A 9 10.06 5.98 5.46
CA LEU A 9 8.80 6.35 4.81
C LEU A 9 7.82 5.18 4.79
N VAL A 10 8.31 3.99 4.50
CA VAL A 10 7.47 2.79 4.53
C VAL A 10 6.93 2.55 5.93
N GLU A 11 7.79 2.56 6.94
CA GLU A 11 7.39 2.29 8.30
C GLU A 11 6.39 3.32 8.82
N ALA A 12 6.60 4.60 8.49
CA ALA A 12 5.72 5.67 8.93
C ALA A 12 4.32 5.56 8.33
N ASN A 13 4.20 4.86 7.20
CA ASN A 13 2.93 4.74 6.49
C ASN A 13 2.28 3.36 6.58
N LEU A 14 2.80 2.46 7.43
CA LEU A 14 2.22 1.13 7.59
C LEU A 14 0.80 1.18 8.12
N LEU A 15 0.49 2.12 9.00
CA LEU A 15 -0.88 2.27 9.50
C LEU A 15 -1.83 2.69 8.39
N LEU A 16 -1.35 3.47 7.43
CA LEU A 16 -2.15 3.84 6.27
C LEU A 16 -2.51 2.60 5.46
N VAL A 17 -1.54 1.71 5.25
CA VAL A 17 -1.79 0.46 4.52
C VAL A 17 -2.86 -0.36 5.23
N VAL A 18 -2.74 -0.52 6.54
CA VAL A 18 -3.71 -1.29 7.32
C VAL A 18 -5.10 -0.66 7.24
N SER A 19 -5.17 0.66 7.39
CA SER A 19 -6.45 1.38 7.31
C SER A 19 -7.14 1.16 5.96
N ILE A 20 -6.39 1.26 4.88
CA ILE A 20 -6.94 1.08 3.54
C ILE A 20 -7.38 -0.36 3.34
N ALA A 21 -6.56 -1.32 3.74
CA ALA A 21 -6.89 -2.73 3.60
C ALA A 21 -8.19 -3.07 4.33
N LYS A 22 -8.37 -2.56 5.53
CA LYS A 22 -9.57 -2.82 6.31
C LYS A 22 -10.83 -2.25 5.70
N ARG A 23 -10.72 -1.16 4.97
CA ARG A 23 -11.88 -0.59 4.28
C ARG A 23 -12.41 -1.51 3.18
N TYR A 24 -11.54 -2.32 2.59
CA TYR A 24 -11.92 -3.25 1.54
C TYR A 24 -12.35 -4.60 2.08
N ARG A 25 -11.56 -5.18 2.97
CA ARG A 25 -11.87 -6.46 3.60
C ARG A 25 -11.26 -6.49 5.00
N ASP A 26 -12.04 -6.92 5.96
CA ASP A 26 -11.61 -6.97 7.35
C ASP A 26 -11.83 -8.37 7.93
N ASP A 27 -11.56 -9.40 7.12
CA ASP A 27 -11.63 -10.77 7.57
C ASP A 27 -10.22 -11.34 7.77
N ASP A 28 -10.10 -12.24 8.75
CA ASP A 28 -8.80 -12.76 9.16
C ASP A 28 -8.07 -13.49 8.05
N ASP A 29 -8.82 -14.11 7.13
CA ASP A 29 -8.20 -14.93 6.09
C ASP A 29 -7.52 -14.11 5.00
N HIS A 30 -8.02 -12.90 4.74
CA HIS A 30 -7.55 -12.11 3.60
C HIS A 30 -6.83 -10.84 3.96
N ILE A 31 -7.02 -10.34 5.19
CA ILE A 31 -6.46 -9.03 5.56
C ILE A 31 -4.94 -8.99 5.46
N LEU A 32 -4.26 -10.07 5.88
CA LEU A 32 -2.80 -10.10 5.80
C LEU A 32 -2.31 -10.05 4.35
N ARG A 33 -3.03 -10.74 3.46
CA ARG A 33 -2.67 -10.72 2.05
C ARG A 33 -2.85 -9.32 1.45
N LEU A 34 -3.93 -8.65 1.83
CA LEU A 34 -4.16 -7.28 1.38
C LEU A 34 -3.11 -6.32 1.92
N ILE A 35 -2.71 -6.50 3.17
CA ILE A 35 -1.67 -5.68 3.76
C ILE A 35 -0.35 -5.89 3.02
N GLN A 36 0.00 -7.13 2.69
CA GLN A 36 1.22 -7.42 1.94
C GLN A 36 1.19 -6.74 0.57
N ARG A 37 0.06 -6.81 -0.13
CA ARG A 37 -0.07 -6.15 -1.43
C ARG A 37 -0.03 -4.64 -1.29
N GLY A 38 -0.67 -4.11 -0.25
CA GLY A 38 -0.62 -2.67 0.04
C GLY A 38 0.80 -2.20 0.30
N ASN A 39 1.59 -3.01 1.01
CA ASN A 39 3.00 -2.68 1.25
C ASN A 39 3.79 -2.62 -0.04
N GLU A 40 3.51 -3.49 -0.99
CA GLU A 40 4.14 -3.44 -2.31
C GLU A 40 3.79 -2.13 -3.02
N GLY A 41 2.52 -1.72 -2.93
CA GLY A 41 2.10 -0.44 -3.47
C GLY A 41 2.81 0.73 -2.82
N LEU A 42 2.96 0.67 -1.49
CA LEU A 42 3.69 1.68 -0.75
C LEU A 42 5.15 1.77 -1.19
N MET A 43 5.79 0.63 -1.40
CA MET A 43 7.16 0.60 -1.88
C MET A 43 7.28 1.26 -3.26
N ARG A 44 6.34 0.98 -4.15
CA ARG A 44 6.32 1.62 -5.46
C ARG A 44 6.12 3.13 -5.34
N ALA A 45 5.28 3.57 -4.41
CA ALA A 45 5.07 4.99 -4.18
C ALA A 45 6.37 5.67 -3.76
N VAL A 46 7.14 5.03 -2.88
CA VAL A 46 8.42 5.57 -2.45
C VAL A 46 9.39 5.66 -3.63
N GLU A 47 9.43 4.63 -4.46
CA GLU A 47 10.37 4.56 -5.59
C GLU A 47 10.01 5.55 -6.69
N THR A 48 8.74 5.88 -6.84
CA THR A 48 8.28 6.76 -7.91
C THR A 48 8.04 8.19 -7.45
N LEU A 49 8.34 8.50 -6.18
CA LEU A 49 8.14 9.84 -5.65
C LEU A 49 9.08 10.83 -6.34
N PRO A 50 8.54 11.88 -6.97
CA PRO A 50 9.40 12.89 -7.59
C PRO A 50 10.24 13.62 -6.55
N ALA A 51 11.43 14.05 -6.94
CA ALA A 51 12.31 14.79 -6.06
C ALA A 51 11.60 16.06 -5.57
N GLY A 52 11.68 16.31 -4.28
CA GLY A 52 11.08 17.50 -3.68
C GLY A 52 9.60 17.45 -3.42
N SER A 53 8.95 16.30 -3.67
CA SER A 53 7.51 16.17 -3.53
C SER A 53 7.08 15.44 -2.27
N GLN A 54 7.90 15.48 -1.23
CA GLN A 54 7.63 14.74 0.00
C GLN A 54 6.39 15.22 0.73
N ASP A 55 6.01 16.48 0.57
CA ASP A 55 4.83 17.03 1.22
C ASP A 55 3.53 16.38 0.75
N SER A 56 3.51 15.85 -0.47
CA SER A 56 2.34 15.19 -1.02
C SER A 56 2.47 13.67 -1.02
N PHE A 57 3.44 13.14 -0.27
CA PHE A 57 3.70 11.71 -0.27
C PHE A 57 2.50 10.89 0.18
N SER A 58 1.77 11.33 1.21
CA SER A 58 0.65 10.56 1.73
C SER A 58 -0.44 10.34 0.68
N ALA A 59 -0.77 11.36 -0.10
CA ALA A 59 -1.76 11.21 -1.16
C ALA A 59 -1.24 10.30 -2.27
N HIS A 60 0.02 10.45 -2.63
CA HIS A 60 0.67 9.62 -3.65
C HIS A 60 0.69 8.16 -3.22
N ALA A 61 1.06 7.92 -1.95
CA ALA A 61 1.12 6.58 -1.40
C ALA A 61 -0.27 5.95 -1.32
N ALA A 62 -1.27 6.71 -0.88
CA ALA A 62 -2.64 6.19 -0.78
C ALA A 62 -3.14 5.69 -2.14
N ASP A 63 -2.87 6.43 -3.20
CA ASP A 63 -3.28 6.02 -4.54
C ASP A 63 -2.64 4.69 -4.94
N HIS A 64 -1.34 4.55 -4.73
CA HIS A 64 -0.64 3.31 -5.05
C HIS A 64 -1.11 2.14 -4.19
N ILE A 65 -1.34 2.37 -2.91
CA ILE A 65 -1.81 1.34 -1.99
C ILE A 65 -3.20 0.87 -2.40
N GLU A 66 -4.10 1.81 -2.70
CA GLU A 66 -5.46 1.46 -3.08
C GLU A 66 -5.50 0.64 -4.37
N ARG A 67 -4.67 1.00 -5.34
CA ARG A 67 -4.59 0.25 -6.58
C ARG A 67 -4.10 -1.17 -6.34
N ALA A 68 -3.06 -1.32 -5.53
CA ALA A 68 -2.49 -2.64 -5.25
C ALA A 68 -3.51 -3.52 -4.54
N ILE A 69 -4.23 -2.96 -3.58
CA ILE A 69 -5.24 -3.70 -2.83
C ILE A 69 -6.44 -4.06 -3.73
N ALA A 70 -6.88 -3.13 -4.56
CA ALA A 70 -7.99 -3.39 -5.48
C ALA A 70 -7.64 -4.52 -6.46
N GLU A 71 -6.41 -4.52 -6.95
CA GLU A 71 -5.94 -5.60 -7.82
C GLU A 71 -5.93 -6.94 -7.10
N ALA A 72 -5.50 -6.94 -5.84
CA ALA A 72 -5.47 -8.15 -5.05
C ALA A 72 -6.89 -8.69 -4.81
N ILE A 73 -7.84 -7.81 -4.54
CA ILE A 73 -9.23 -8.20 -4.34
C ILE A 73 -9.82 -8.79 -5.63
N ALA A 74 -9.53 -8.18 -6.76
CA ALA A 74 -9.98 -8.70 -8.04
C ALA A 74 -9.44 -10.10 -8.29
N ALA A 75 -8.17 -10.33 -7.93
CA ALA A 75 -7.56 -11.66 -8.07
C ALA A 75 -8.22 -12.67 -7.16
N LEU A 76 -8.58 -12.28 -5.93
CA LEU A 76 -9.30 -13.16 -5.02
C LEU A 76 -10.66 -13.54 -5.57
N GLY A 77 -11.38 -12.58 -6.13
CA GLY A 77 -12.67 -12.85 -6.75
C GLY A 77 -12.56 -13.83 -7.89
N SER A 78 -11.52 -13.73 -8.70
CA SER A 78 -11.29 -14.65 -9.80
C SER A 78 -11.04 -16.07 -9.30
N ILE A 79 -10.35 -16.21 -8.16
CA ILE A 79 -10.02 -17.51 -7.60
C ILE A 79 -11.25 -18.19 -7.00
N THR A 80 -12.13 -17.42 -6.38
CA THR A 80 -13.26 -17.98 -5.64
C THR A 80 -14.45 -18.31 -6.53
N ASP A 81 -14.42 -17.89 -7.75
CA ASP A 81 -15.47 -18.25 -8.70
C ASP A 81 -15.22 -19.66 -9.24
#